data_fdca0eab97620fa5149f12a697a14e09
#
_entry.id   fdca0eab97620fa5149f12a697a14e09
#
_cell.length_a   1.000
_cell.length_b   1.000
_cell.length_c   1.000
_cell.angle_alpha   90.00
_cell.angle_beta   90.00
_cell.angle_gamma   90.00
#
_symmetry.space_group_name_H-M   'P 1'
#
loop_
_entity.id
_entity.type
_entity.pdbx_description
1 polymer ?
#
loop_
_entity_poly.entity_id
_entity_poly.type
_entity_poly.pdbx_seq_one_letter_code
_entity_poly.pdbx_strand_id
1 'polypeptide(L)'
;MIKRIFSAILAFFISAAQMIFTPNVIRIDFDNVIDEIRPVHNIGRMPEYELDSEINKVFTEANMTSCRTHDINCTDIHRIFPDFSADVNDEKSYNFKESDKVLAAIADTGMVPFFRLGISYSDPIASHDHLVPPADYGKWAQICEHIILHYNEGWANGFNYGIEYWEIWNEPENSDDLSDNHFWIGTDEEFFRLYDTAAKYLKDRFPELKIGGYASCGFYALTKTNAVNTGATSRNQYFVTYFKNFLDYIEEHKPPMDFFSWHSYTTTEKNAQYIEYVRENLAEAGYGDAEIICDEWNYNPTENDKIDRRYGANQTSMLCMFQNEGLDMAHYYCGNGDYGLHSGMFVRDRKPSSAYYGFYAFGQLYKMGSQVEIKNKLRKDMYAVAAKGDNGEAAMLISNVSEKRDRKLKIDAGEYKVDKVMTVNENCEWVEIQLPKKIESGSMLYITFKK
;
A
#
# COMPACT_ATOMS: atom_id res chain seq x y z
N MET A 1 -31.19 21.51 37.71
CA MET A 1 -30.42 20.28 37.45
C MET A 1 -31.25 19.22 36.69
N ILE A 2 -32.45 18.87 37.12
CA ILE A 2 -33.34 17.86 36.52
C ILE A 2 -33.70 18.17 35.05
N LYS A 3 -34.03 19.43 34.68
CA LYS A 3 -34.35 19.80 33.28
C LYS A 3 -33.18 19.64 32.31
N ARG A 4 -31.93 19.81 32.75
CA ARG A 4 -30.73 19.59 31.89
C ARG A 4 -30.42 18.10 31.66
N ILE A 5 -30.74 17.26 32.65
CA ILE A 5 -30.57 15.81 32.52
C ILE A 5 -31.62 15.23 31.54
N PHE A 6 -32.87 15.70 31.61
CA PHE A 6 -33.92 15.28 30.66
C PHE A 6 -33.63 15.75 29.23
N SER A 7 -33.06 16.96 29.02
CA SER A 7 -32.65 17.40 27.67
C SER A 7 -31.48 16.59 27.10
N ALA A 8 -30.50 16.23 27.94
CA ALA A 8 -29.37 15.41 27.51
C ALA A 8 -29.80 13.96 27.17
N ILE A 9 -30.68 13.37 27.98
CA ILE A 9 -31.24 12.03 27.73
C ILE A 9 -32.13 12.05 26.48
N LEU A 10 -32.95 13.07 26.27
CA LEU A 10 -33.78 13.21 25.08
C LEU A 10 -32.94 13.42 23.82
N ALA A 11 -31.85 14.21 23.88
CA ALA A 11 -30.90 14.40 22.78
C ALA A 11 -30.13 13.09 22.46
N PHE A 12 -29.78 12.32 23.50
CA PHE A 12 -29.14 10.99 23.29
C PHE A 12 -30.11 9.99 22.66
N PHE A 13 -31.38 9.95 23.08
CA PHE A 13 -32.39 9.08 22.45
C PHE A 13 -32.78 9.55 21.04
N ILE A 14 -32.81 10.85 20.75
CA ILE A 14 -33.03 11.36 19.40
C ILE A 14 -31.83 11.04 18.50
N SER A 15 -30.60 11.19 19.00
CA SER A 15 -29.38 10.78 18.30
C SER A 15 -29.32 9.26 18.07
N ALA A 16 -29.64 8.44 19.09
CA ALA A 16 -29.73 6.99 18.96
C ALA A 16 -30.86 6.53 18.03
N ALA A 17 -32.03 7.19 18.05
CA ALA A 17 -33.12 6.91 17.13
C ALA A 17 -32.80 7.32 15.68
N GLN A 18 -32.04 8.40 15.48
CA GLN A 18 -31.52 8.77 14.17
C GLN A 18 -30.47 7.77 13.66
N MET A 19 -29.70 7.12 14.53
CA MET A 19 -28.79 6.02 14.16
C MET A 19 -29.54 4.74 13.75
N ILE A 20 -30.78 4.51 14.24
CA ILE A 20 -31.55 3.28 13.97
C ILE A 20 -32.36 3.36 12.67
N PHE A 21 -32.66 4.55 12.18
CA PHE A 21 -33.48 4.78 10.97
C PHE A 21 -32.80 5.66 9.93
N THR A 22 -31.51 5.40 9.59
CA THR A 22 -30.98 5.97 8.36
C THR A 22 -31.52 5.13 7.18
N PRO A 23 -32.32 5.71 6.28
CA PRO A 23 -32.66 5.05 5.05
C PRO A 23 -31.37 4.72 4.29
N ASN A 24 -31.43 3.66 3.48
CA ASN A 24 -30.31 3.20 2.64
C ASN A 24 -29.97 4.24 1.52
N VAL A 25 -29.75 5.49 1.91
CA VAL A 25 -29.44 6.63 1.03
C VAL A 25 -28.02 7.04 1.32
N ILE A 26 -27.16 7.00 0.31
CA ILE A 26 -25.80 7.54 0.38
C ILE A 26 -25.91 9.02 0.00
N ARG A 27 -25.55 9.89 0.95
CA ARG A 27 -25.58 11.33 0.74
C ARG A 27 -24.17 11.84 0.51
N ILE A 28 -23.95 12.43 -0.66
CA ILE A 28 -22.66 12.98 -1.07
C ILE A 28 -22.79 14.50 -1.09
N ASP A 29 -21.86 15.18 -0.46
CA ASP A 29 -21.73 16.63 -0.55
C ASP A 29 -20.49 16.99 -1.39
N PHE A 30 -20.72 17.19 -2.68
CA PHE A 30 -19.63 17.57 -3.60
C PHE A 30 -19.12 19.00 -3.38
N ASP A 31 -19.75 19.80 -2.56
CA ASP A 31 -19.28 21.15 -2.23
C ASP A 31 -18.44 21.16 -0.92
N ASN A 32 -18.44 20.06 -0.15
CA ASN A 32 -17.63 19.90 1.04
C ASN A 32 -16.42 18.98 0.80
N VAL A 33 -15.27 19.59 0.49
CA VAL A 33 -13.98 18.89 0.40
C VAL A 33 -13.49 18.61 1.82
N ILE A 34 -13.13 17.36 2.10
CA ILE A 34 -12.67 16.93 3.42
C ILE A 34 -11.19 16.53 3.45
N ASP A 35 -10.63 16.16 2.31
CA ASP A 35 -9.24 15.70 2.18
C ASP A 35 -8.81 15.74 0.71
N GLU A 36 -7.55 15.37 0.43
CA GLU A 36 -7.07 14.99 -0.88
C GLU A 36 -7.19 13.48 -1.10
N ILE A 37 -7.24 13.03 -2.36
CA ILE A 37 -7.15 11.60 -2.69
C ILE A 37 -5.69 11.18 -2.67
N ARG A 38 -5.33 10.25 -1.79
CA ARG A 38 -3.97 9.76 -1.57
C ARG A 38 -3.57 8.66 -2.55
N PRO A 39 -2.25 8.48 -2.80
CA PRO A 39 -1.73 7.48 -3.74
C PRO A 39 -1.73 6.05 -3.12
N VAL A 40 -2.91 5.55 -2.70
CA VAL A 40 -3.04 4.22 -2.09
C VAL A 40 -3.29 3.10 -3.11
N HIS A 41 -3.24 3.41 -4.42
CA HIS A 41 -3.49 2.49 -5.52
C HIS A 41 -2.24 2.14 -6.33
N ASN A 42 -1.08 2.20 -5.70
CA ASN A 42 0.20 1.83 -6.30
C ASN A 42 0.45 0.32 -6.27
N ILE A 43 1.55 -0.11 -6.89
CA ILE A 43 1.90 -1.53 -7.00
C ILE A 43 3.31 -1.82 -6.46
N GLY A 44 3.53 -3.03 -5.97
CA GLY A 44 4.83 -3.66 -5.89
C GLY A 44 5.07 -4.54 -7.10
N ARG A 45 6.32 -4.66 -7.55
CA ARG A 45 6.77 -5.56 -8.61
C ARG A 45 6.02 -5.43 -9.93
N MET A 46 6.65 -4.88 -10.94
CA MET A 46 6.11 -4.75 -12.30
C MET A 46 5.82 -6.11 -12.96
N PRO A 47 4.86 -6.19 -13.90
CA PRO A 47 4.53 -7.41 -14.61
C PRO A 47 5.74 -8.05 -15.31
N GLU A 48 6.48 -7.30 -16.05
CA GLU A 48 7.71 -7.73 -16.73
C GLU A 48 8.52 -6.50 -17.11
N TYR A 49 9.83 -6.56 -16.93
CA TYR A 49 10.76 -5.54 -17.38
C TYR A 49 11.30 -5.82 -18.80
N GLU A 50 10.91 -6.90 -19.42
CA GLU A 50 10.93 -7.07 -20.87
C GLU A 50 9.69 -6.37 -21.43
N LEU A 51 9.79 -5.10 -21.49
CA LEU A 51 8.96 -4.04 -21.99
C LEU A 51 7.89 -4.49 -22.99
N ASP A 52 6.81 -5.11 -22.52
CA ASP A 52 5.58 -5.15 -23.27
C ASP A 52 4.83 -3.84 -22.98
N SER A 53 5.04 -2.87 -23.88
CA SER A 53 4.43 -1.54 -23.76
C SER A 53 2.90 -1.56 -23.66
N GLU A 54 2.24 -2.59 -24.15
CA GLU A 54 0.78 -2.73 -24.07
C GLU A 54 0.33 -3.11 -22.64
N ILE A 55 1.07 -3.97 -21.94
CA ILE A 55 0.79 -4.30 -20.54
C ILE A 55 1.05 -3.08 -19.66
N ASN A 56 2.15 -2.38 -19.88
CA ASN A 56 2.52 -1.22 -19.07
C ASN A 56 1.52 -0.06 -19.18
N LYS A 57 0.80 0.08 -20.29
CA LYS A 57 -0.25 1.10 -20.46
C LYS A 57 -1.33 1.05 -19.38
N VAL A 58 -1.67 -0.12 -18.85
CA VAL A 58 -2.74 -0.23 -17.83
C VAL A 58 -2.37 0.52 -16.55
N PHE A 59 -1.09 0.60 -16.20
CA PHE A 59 -0.64 1.33 -15.01
C PHE A 59 -0.75 2.84 -15.22
N THR A 60 -0.38 3.32 -16.41
CA THR A 60 -0.58 4.73 -16.82
C THR A 60 -2.06 5.10 -16.84
N GLU A 61 -2.93 4.26 -17.42
CA GLU A 61 -4.38 4.47 -17.47
C GLU A 61 -5.03 4.49 -16.09
N ALA A 62 -4.49 3.72 -15.15
CA ALA A 62 -4.92 3.71 -13.75
C ALA A 62 -4.33 4.89 -12.93
N ASN A 63 -3.55 5.78 -13.55
CA ASN A 63 -2.88 6.90 -12.88
C ASN A 63 -2.05 6.50 -11.65
N MET A 64 -1.42 5.31 -11.70
CA MET A 64 -0.52 4.86 -10.63
C MET A 64 0.70 5.76 -10.57
N THR A 65 1.18 6.05 -9.37
CA THR A 65 2.25 7.04 -9.16
C THR A 65 3.58 6.41 -8.81
N SER A 66 3.58 5.19 -8.25
CA SER A 66 4.84 4.53 -7.88
C SER A 66 4.79 3.01 -8.00
N CYS A 67 5.99 2.41 -8.10
CA CYS A 67 6.20 0.98 -8.06
C CYS A 67 7.30 0.64 -7.06
N ARG A 68 6.97 -0.16 -6.05
CA ARG A 68 7.94 -0.67 -5.08
C ARG A 68 8.80 -1.75 -5.70
N THR A 69 10.13 -1.65 -5.51
CA THR A 69 11.11 -2.53 -6.19
C THR A 69 11.38 -3.86 -5.48
N HIS A 70 10.65 -4.19 -4.40
CA HIS A 70 10.81 -5.48 -3.73
C HIS A 70 10.48 -6.65 -4.65
N ASP A 71 11.21 -7.77 -4.51
CA ASP A 71 11.15 -8.97 -5.37
C ASP A 71 11.47 -8.71 -6.86
N ILE A 72 12.22 -7.65 -7.11
CA ILE A 72 12.89 -7.41 -8.38
C ILE A 72 14.39 -7.64 -8.14
N ASN A 73 14.81 -8.90 -8.20
CA ASN A 73 16.14 -9.36 -7.73
C ASN A 73 17.32 -8.52 -8.23
N CYS A 74 17.26 -7.96 -9.44
CA CYS A 74 18.35 -7.12 -9.96
C CYS A 74 18.53 -5.79 -9.22
N THR A 75 17.57 -5.38 -8.39
CA THR A 75 17.68 -4.19 -7.53
C THR A 75 18.23 -4.50 -6.13
N ASP A 76 18.51 -5.76 -5.83
CA ASP A 76 19.09 -6.17 -4.56
C ASP A 76 20.52 -5.66 -4.42
N ILE A 77 20.90 -5.25 -3.22
CA ILE A 77 22.22 -4.63 -2.96
C ILE A 77 23.36 -5.55 -3.40
N HIS A 78 23.30 -6.85 -3.08
CA HIS A 78 24.35 -7.80 -3.48
C HIS A 78 24.40 -8.07 -4.99
N ARG A 79 23.37 -7.70 -5.74
CA ARG A 79 23.38 -7.74 -7.21
C ARG A 79 24.01 -6.50 -7.82
N ILE A 80 23.73 -5.35 -7.19
CA ILE A 80 24.28 -4.05 -7.60
C ILE A 80 25.73 -3.93 -7.15
N PHE A 81 26.07 -4.33 -5.92
CA PHE A 81 27.43 -4.30 -5.33
C PHE A 81 27.84 -5.70 -4.88
N PRO A 82 28.36 -6.55 -5.81
CA PRO A 82 28.52 -7.97 -5.56
C PRO A 82 29.72 -8.36 -4.69
N ASP A 83 30.70 -7.50 -4.55
CA ASP A 83 31.87 -7.72 -3.69
C ASP A 83 31.92 -6.69 -2.56
N PHE A 84 31.47 -7.08 -1.38
CA PHE A 84 31.45 -6.17 -0.23
C PHE A 84 32.85 -5.71 0.19
N SER A 85 33.93 -6.35 -0.24
CA SER A 85 35.31 -5.94 0.03
C SER A 85 35.81 -4.83 -0.92
N ALA A 86 35.15 -4.61 -2.06
CA ALA A 86 35.52 -3.64 -3.08
C ALA A 86 35.45 -2.18 -2.59
N ASP A 87 36.09 -1.25 -3.30
CA ASP A 87 36.02 0.18 -3.00
C ASP A 87 34.64 0.72 -3.37
N VAL A 88 33.95 1.33 -2.41
CA VAL A 88 32.60 1.92 -2.60
C VAL A 88 32.62 3.12 -3.54
N ASN A 89 33.76 3.80 -3.71
CA ASN A 89 33.87 4.99 -4.57
C ASN A 89 34.28 4.64 -6.02
N ASP A 90 34.63 3.39 -6.29
CA ASP A 90 34.92 2.95 -7.66
C ASP A 90 33.64 2.50 -8.36
N GLU A 91 33.23 3.22 -9.41
CA GLU A 91 32.06 2.86 -10.23
C GLU A 91 32.09 1.43 -10.77
N LYS A 92 33.31 0.84 -10.97
CA LYS A 92 33.47 -0.53 -11.42
C LYS A 92 33.10 -1.58 -10.38
N SER A 93 32.96 -1.18 -9.11
CA SER A 93 32.48 -2.06 -8.05
C SER A 93 30.97 -2.31 -8.14
N TYR A 94 30.25 -1.57 -9.00
CA TYR A 94 28.80 -1.62 -9.15
C TYR A 94 28.39 -2.24 -10.48
N ASN A 95 27.26 -2.94 -10.47
CA ASN A 95 26.62 -3.53 -11.66
C ASN A 95 25.16 -3.10 -11.74
N PHE A 96 24.89 -1.96 -12.39
CA PHE A 96 23.56 -1.43 -12.58
C PHE A 96 22.83 -1.96 -13.82
N LYS A 97 23.49 -2.75 -14.67
CA LYS A 97 23.04 -3.12 -16.01
C LYS A 97 21.59 -3.62 -16.10
N GLU A 98 21.18 -4.50 -15.17
CA GLU A 98 19.82 -5.07 -15.22
C GLU A 98 18.83 -4.24 -14.42
N SER A 99 19.24 -3.62 -13.31
CA SER A 99 18.41 -2.71 -12.54
C SER A 99 18.05 -1.45 -13.33
N ASP A 100 18.97 -0.92 -14.14
CA ASP A 100 18.70 0.23 -15.03
C ASP A 100 17.53 -0.02 -15.98
N LYS A 101 17.45 -1.21 -16.56
CA LYS A 101 16.35 -1.58 -17.46
C LYS A 101 15.00 -1.58 -16.75
N VAL A 102 14.99 -2.10 -15.52
CA VAL A 102 13.76 -2.17 -14.72
C VAL A 102 13.30 -0.78 -14.30
N LEU A 103 14.23 0.04 -13.79
CA LEU A 103 13.88 1.38 -13.36
C LEU A 103 13.46 2.27 -14.54
N ALA A 104 14.10 2.10 -15.70
CA ALA A 104 13.66 2.75 -16.93
C ALA A 104 12.23 2.33 -17.32
N ALA A 105 11.91 1.02 -17.22
CA ALA A 105 10.57 0.52 -17.50
C ALA A 105 9.51 1.10 -16.55
N ILE A 106 9.84 1.24 -15.26
CA ILE A 106 8.95 1.90 -14.28
C ILE A 106 8.74 3.36 -14.70
N ALA A 107 9.81 4.10 -14.96
CA ALA A 107 9.75 5.52 -15.36
C ALA A 107 8.97 5.73 -16.65
N ASP A 108 9.09 4.85 -17.63
CA ASP A 108 8.37 4.91 -18.92
C ASP A 108 6.84 4.81 -18.75
N THR A 109 6.35 4.24 -17.64
CA THR A 109 4.91 4.24 -17.31
C THR A 109 4.43 5.54 -16.68
N GLY A 110 5.33 6.44 -16.33
CA GLY A 110 5.07 7.65 -15.54
C GLY A 110 5.08 7.42 -14.03
N MET A 111 5.34 6.20 -13.56
CA MET A 111 5.55 5.93 -12.14
C MET A 111 6.98 6.26 -11.71
N VAL A 112 7.14 6.59 -10.43
CA VAL A 112 8.45 6.74 -9.78
C VAL A 112 8.75 5.47 -8.97
N PRO A 113 9.96 4.92 -8.99
CA PRO A 113 10.32 3.82 -8.11
C PRO A 113 10.18 4.21 -6.63
N PHE A 114 9.62 3.31 -5.82
CA PHE A 114 9.76 3.28 -4.37
C PHE A 114 10.84 2.24 -4.08
N PHE A 115 12.04 2.71 -3.78
CA PHE A 115 13.23 1.85 -3.83
C PHE A 115 13.49 1.16 -2.50
N ARG A 116 13.42 -0.19 -2.49
CA ARG A 116 13.77 -1.01 -1.34
C ARG A 116 15.27 -1.33 -1.35
N LEU A 117 16.00 -0.83 -0.36
CA LEU A 117 17.41 -1.11 -0.09
C LEU A 117 17.55 -2.38 0.76
N GLY A 118 17.91 -3.50 0.15
CA GLY A 118 17.99 -4.78 0.86
C GLY A 118 18.04 -5.98 -0.09
N ILE A 119 17.30 -7.03 0.25
CA ILE A 119 17.29 -8.31 -0.47
C ILE A 119 15.87 -8.78 -0.77
N SER A 120 15.68 -9.48 -1.89
CA SER A 120 14.42 -10.12 -2.30
C SER A 120 14.26 -11.51 -1.71
N TYR A 121 13.01 -11.97 -1.54
CA TYR A 121 12.68 -13.25 -0.90
C TYR A 121 13.31 -14.47 -1.56
N SER A 122 13.34 -14.57 -2.83
CA SER A 122 13.76 -15.79 -3.53
C SER A 122 14.85 -15.52 -4.57
N ASP A 123 15.81 -14.67 -4.23
CA ASP A 123 16.93 -14.47 -5.12
C ASP A 123 17.79 -15.75 -5.21
N PRO A 124 17.86 -16.41 -6.40
CA PRO A 124 18.55 -17.69 -6.54
C PRO A 124 20.08 -17.62 -6.36
N ILE A 125 20.66 -16.43 -6.36
CA ILE A 125 22.09 -16.25 -6.07
C ILE A 125 22.35 -15.67 -4.67
N ALA A 126 21.28 -15.33 -3.93
CA ALA A 126 21.45 -14.98 -2.55
C ALA A 126 22.00 -16.17 -1.76
N SER A 127 23.05 -15.91 -0.98
CA SER A 127 23.65 -16.88 -0.08
C SER A 127 23.39 -16.47 1.36
N HIS A 128 23.68 -17.36 2.28
CA HIS A 128 23.64 -17.06 3.72
C HIS A 128 24.38 -15.75 4.07
N ASP A 129 25.50 -15.49 3.40
CA ASP A 129 26.33 -14.29 3.67
C ASP A 129 25.62 -12.98 3.30
N HIS A 130 24.56 -13.00 2.50
CA HIS A 130 23.76 -11.82 2.15
C HIS A 130 22.62 -11.56 3.17
N LEU A 131 22.30 -12.57 3.99
CA LEU A 131 21.24 -12.50 5.00
C LEU A 131 21.76 -12.13 6.39
N VAL A 132 23.08 -12.33 6.63
CA VAL A 132 23.69 -11.95 7.91
C VAL A 132 23.96 -10.45 7.99
N PRO A 133 24.09 -9.88 9.20
CA PRO A 133 24.45 -8.49 9.37
C PRO A 133 25.71 -8.11 8.58
N PRO A 134 25.69 -7.01 7.80
CA PRO A 134 26.90 -6.54 7.11
C PRO A 134 28.07 -6.34 8.09
N ALA A 135 29.27 -6.73 7.68
CA ALA A 135 30.47 -6.57 8.52
C ALA A 135 30.75 -5.10 8.89
N ASP A 136 30.27 -4.15 8.09
CA ASP A 136 30.41 -2.70 8.29
C ASP A 136 29.12 -2.01 7.85
N TYR A 137 28.34 -1.51 8.81
CA TYR A 137 27.08 -0.80 8.56
C TYR A 137 27.29 0.56 7.88
N GLY A 138 28.40 1.24 8.20
CA GLY A 138 28.77 2.49 7.54
C GLY A 138 29.06 2.28 6.05
N LYS A 139 29.78 1.21 5.71
CA LYS A 139 30.03 0.84 4.32
C LYS A 139 28.74 0.45 3.59
N TRP A 140 27.83 -0.27 4.25
CA TRP A 140 26.53 -0.59 3.69
C TRP A 140 25.74 0.69 3.37
N ALA A 141 25.75 1.68 4.26
CA ALA A 141 25.11 2.97 4.02
C ALA A 141 25.76 3.76 2.86
N GLN A 142 27.10 3.69 2.72
CA GLN A 142 27.81 4.28 1.58
C GLN A 142 27.46 3.60 0.24
N ILE A 143 27.27 2.29 0.24
CA ILE A 143 26.77 1.58 -0.95
C ILE A 143 25.37 2.09 -1.32
N CYS A 144 24.46 2.24 -0.35
CA CYS A 144 23.14 2.82 -0.56
C CYS A 144 23.22 4.25 -1.10
N GLU A 145 24.12 5.10 -0.57
CA GLU A 145 24.39 6.43 -1.10
C GLU A 145 24.70 6.39 -2.61
N HIS A 146 25.59 5.51 -3.04
CA HIS A 146 25.98 5.44 -4.46
C HIS A 146 24.85 4.91 -5.35
N ILE A 147 23.96 4.07 -4.83
CA ILE A 147 22.74 3.67 -5.53
C ILE A 147 21.79 4.87 -5.70
N ILE A 148 21.64 5.69 -4.67
CA ILE A 148 20.87 6.96 -4.73
C ILE A 148 21.50 7.92 -5.75
N LEU A 149 22.80 8.14 -5.67
CA LEU A 149 23.53 9.00 -6.61
C LEU A 149 23.40 8.54 -8.06
N HIS A 150 23.40 7.22 -8.29
CA HIS A 150 23.23 6.63 -9.62
C HIS A 150 21.84 6.96 -10.20
N TYR A 151 20.78 6.76 -9.44
CA TYR A 151 19.41 6.91 -9.94
C TYR A 151 18.85 8.33 -9.84
N ASN A 152 19.42 9.19 -8.99
CA ASN A 152 18.94 10.56 -8.80
C ASN A 152 19.91 11.65 -9.26
N GLU A 153 21.21 11.37 -9.38
CA GLU A 153 22.22 12.40 -9.69
C GLU A 153 23.14 12.04 -10.88
N GLY A 154 22.86 10.91 -11.54
CA GLY A 154 23.57 10.50 -12.75
C GLY A 154 24.97 9.94 -12.52
N TRP A 155 25.35 9.58 -11.27
CA TRP A 155 26.65 8.95 -10.99
C TRP A 155 26.80 7.63 -11.75
N ALA A 156 28.04 7.30 -12.20
CA ALA A 156 28.37 6.10 -12.96
C ALA A 156 27.51 5.92 -14.24
N ASN A 157 27.28 7.00 -14.99
CA ASN A 157 26.38 7.06 -16.15
C ASN A 157 24.92 6.73 -15.82
N GLY A 158 24.45 7.07 -14.65
CA GLY A 158 23.11 6.82 -14.16
C GLY A 158 22.05 7.80 -14.64
N PHE A 159 21.03 8.02 -13.84
CA PHE A 159 19.79 8.69 -14.20
C PHE A 159 19.46 9.85 -13.24
N ASN A 160 18.37 10.56 -13.53
CA ASN A 160 17.79 11.58 -12.68
C ASN A 160 16.27 11.33 -12.57
N TYR A 161 15.89 10.21 -11.95
CA TYR A 161 14.49 9.82 -11.84
C TYR A 161 13.72 10.56 -10.75
N GLY A 162 14.43 11.24 -9.83
CA GLY A 162 13.78 11.93 -8.71
C GLY A 162 13.10 10.98 -7.75
N ILE A 163 13.72 9.84 -7.47
CA ILE A 163 13.20 8.86 -6.50
C ILE A 163 13.20 9.51 -5.12
N GLU A 164 12.03 9.67 -4.54
CA GLU A 164 11.85 10.34 -3.25
C GLU A 164 11.96 9.36 -2.08
N TYR A 165 11.40 8.13 -2.22
CA TYR A 165 11.27 7.14 -1.15
C TYR A 165 12.34 6.06 -1.25
N TRP A 166 13.12 5.91 -0.16
CA TRP A 166 14.18 4.92 -0.03
C TRP A 166 13.95 4.11 1.23
N GLU A 167 13.56 2.87 1.07
CA GLU A 167 13.16 1.97 2.12
C GLU A 167 14.31 1.10 2.58
N ILE A 168 14.61 1.12 3.88
CA ILE A 168 15.66 0.31 4.49
C ILE A 168 15.10 -1.07 4.81
N TRP A 169 15.52 -2.07 4.04
CA TRP A 169 15.26 -3.49 4.21
C TRP A 169 13.85 -3.96 3.83
N ASN A 170 13.54 -5.23 4.22
CA ASN A 170 12.25 -5.92 4.07
C ASN A 170 12.15 -7.06 5.07
N GLU A 171 11.10 -7.10 5.87
CA GLU A 171 10.74 -8.20 6.78
C GLU A 171 11.90 -8.79 7.60
N PRO A 172 12.74 -8.01 8.29
CA PRO A 172 13.84 -8.57 9.06
C PRO A 172 13.37 -9.57 10.13
N GLU A 173 12.13 -9.41 10.61
CA GLU A 173 11.46 -10.29 11.57
C GLU A 173 10.67 -11.43 10.93
N ASN A 174 10.97 -11.80 9.69
CA ASN A 174 10.19 -12.82 8.96
C ASN A 174 10.05 -14.15 9.72
N SER A 175 11.03 -14.54 10.52
CA SER A 175 10.94 -15.64 11.48
C SER A 175 11.75 -15.37 12.74
N ASP A 176 11.25 -15.86 13.89
CA ASP A 176 12.00 -15.92 15.16
C ASP A 176 13.01 -17.08 15.20
N ASP A 177 12.89 -18.04 14.29
CA ASP A 177 13.90 -19.05 14.02
C ASP A 177 14.83 -18.56 12.90
N LEU A 178 16.05 -18.19 13.25
CA LEU A 178 17.03 -17.66 12.29
C LEU A 178 17.35 -18.63 11.14
N SER A 179 17.16 -19.94 11.35
CA SER A 179 17.35 -20.94 10.29
C SER A 179 16.25 -20.94 9.25
N ASP A 180 15.11 -20.33 9.54
CA ASP A 180 13.92 -20.20 8.69
C ASP A 180 13.65 -18.74 8.29
N ASN A 181 14.52 -17.81 8.66
CA ASN A 181 14.40 -16.42 8.27
C ASN A 181 15.00 -16.19 6.88
N HIS A 182 14.19 -15.70 5.96
CA HIS A 182 14.56 -15.49 4.56
C HIS A 182 15.19 -14.12 4.27
N PHE A 183 15.21 -13.22 5.25
CA PHE A 183 15.66 -11.83 5.03
C PHE A 183 16.77 -11.38 5.99
N TRP A 184 16.80 -11.90 7.21
CA TRP A 184 17.78 -11.46 8.23
C TRP A 184 18.19 -12.58 9.17
N ILE A 185 19.47 -12.93 9.17
CA ILE A 185 20.07 -13.93 10.07
C ILE A 185 20.99 -13.22 11.07
N GLY A 186 20.37 -12.38 11.89
CA GLY A 186 21.00 -11.62 12.97
C GLY A 186 20.00 -11.36 14.08
N THR A 187 20.45 -10.72 15.15
CA THR A 187 19.56 -10.29 16.25
C THR A 187 18.72 -9.09 15.84
N ASP A 188 17.62 -8.85 16.56
CA ASP A 188 16.79 -7.64 16.41
C ASP A 188 17.64 -6.37 16.56
N GLU A 189 18.49 -6.32 17.58
CA GLU A 189 19.35 -5.17 17.87
C GLU A 189 20.39 -4.91 16.75
N GLU A 190 20.94 -5.95 16.13
CA GLU A 190 21.83 -5.79 14.97
C GLU A 190 21.11 -5.15 13.79
N PHE A 191 19.85 -5.51 13.55
CA PHE A 191 19.05 -4.86 12.53
C PHE A 191 18.73 -3.41 12.90
N PHE A 192 18.32 -3.14 14.13
CA PHE A 192 18.02 -1.77 14.59
C PHE A 192 19.23 -0.85 14.45
N ARG A 193 20.42 -1.36 14.73
CA ARG A 193 21.69 -0.63 14.53
C ARG A 193 21.99 -0.40 13.03
N LEU A 194 21.70 -1.36 12.16
CA LEU A 194 21.83 -1.16 10.72
C LEU A 194 20.92 -0.04 10.26
N TYR A 195 19.62 -0.10 10.67
CA TYR A 195 18.63 0.93 10.34
C TYR A 195 19.10 2.31 10.85
N ASP A 196 19.46 2.42 12.11
CA ASP A 196 19.92 3.67 12.72
C ASP A 196 21.13 4.27 12.00
N THR A 197 22.14 3.44 11.70
CA THR A 197 23.35 3.86 10.99
C THR A 197 23.02 4.35 9.58
N ALA A 198 22.23 3.59 8.84
CA ALA A 198 21.89 3.91 7.47
C ALA A 198 20.97 5.14 7.39
N ALA A 199 19.93 5.21 8.23
CA ALA A 199 19.00 6.32 8.22
C ALA A 199 19.70 7.65 8.56
N LYS A 200 20.55 7.68 9.58
CA LYS A 200 21.33 8.87 9.94
C LYS A 200 22.28 9.29 8.81
N TYR A 201 23.01 8.34 8.25
CA TYR A 201 23.95 8.61 7.17
C TYR A 201 23.25 9.15 5.92
N LEU A 202 22.21 8.46 5.46
CA LEU A 202 21.50 8.83 4.24
C LEU A 202 20.74 10.15 4.39
N LYS A 203 20.14 10.41 5.55
CA LYS A 203 19.42 11.67 5.80
C LYS A 203 20.37 12.87 5.91
N ASP A 204 21.57 12.69 6.42
CA ASP A 204 22.61 13.73 6.44
C ASP A 204 23.08 14.09 5.01
N ARG A 205 23.19 13.09 4.14
CA ARG A 205 23.60 13.26 2.75
C ARG A 205 22.49 13.80 1.84
N PHE A 206 21.24 13.39 2.09
CA PHE A 206 20.08 13.66 1.27
C PHE A 206 18.90 14.12 2.15
N PRO A 207 18.97 15.34 2.72
CA PRO A 207 17.96 15.79 3.68
C PRO A 207 16.54 15.92 3.08
N GLU A 208 16.43 16.07 1.74
CA GLU A 208 15.17 16.19 1.01
C GLU A 208 14.50 14.84 0.71
N LEU A 209 15.26 13.73 0.73
CA LEU A 209 14.72 12.41 0.44
C LEU A 209 14.02 11.82 1.66
N LYS A 210 13.04 10.97 1.43
CA LYS A 210 12.32 10.24 2.46
C LYS A 210 13.01 8.90 2.71
N ILE A 211 13.56 8.77 3.90
CA ILE A 211 14.24 7.56 4.38
C ILE A 211 13.37 6.92 5.45
N GLY A 212 13.05 5.65 5.29
CA GLY A 212 12.20 4.94 6.24
C GLY A 212 12.26 3.42 6.09
N GLY A 213 11.26 2.74 6.50
CA GLY A 213 11.13 1.29 6.47
C GLY A 213 10.48 0.81 7.77
N TYR A 214 10.62 -0.41 8.13
CA TYR A 214 11.46 -1.49 7.59
C TYR A 214 10.66 -2.57 6.84
N ALA A 215 9.47 -2.26 6.33
CA ALA A 215 8.57 -3.22 5.69
C ALA A 215 8.25 -4.40 6.62
N SER A 216 7.65 -4.08 7.78
CA SER A 216 7.30 -5.09 8.79
C SER A 216 6.37 -6.16 8.22
N CYS A 217 6.53 -7.41 8.63
CA CYS A 217 5.64 -8.52 8.28
C CYS A 217 4.17 -8.29 8.65
N GLY A 218 3.86 -7.35 9.54
CA GLY A 218 2.50 -6.92 9.90
C GLY A 218 2.03 -7.33 11.28
N PHE A 219 0.72 -7.14 11.53
CA PHE A 219 0.15 -7.09 12.89
C PHE A 219 -0.95 -8.14 13.13
N TYR A 220 -0.84 -9.31 12.53
CA TYR A 220 -1.88 -10.35 12.52
C TYR A 220 -2.30 -10.84 13.91
N ALA A 221 -1.40 -10.80 14.91
CA ALA A 221 -1.71 -11.19 16.28
C ALA A 221 -2.79 -10.30 16.92
N LEU A 222 -2.86 -9.01 16.55
CA LEU A 222 -3.84 -8.06 17.10
C LEU A 222 -5.29 -8.47 16.78
N THR A 223 -5.50 -9.07 15.62
CA THR A 223 -6.82 -9.48 15.15
C THR A 223 -7.02 -11.01 15.18
N LYS A 224 -6.09 -11.74 15.79
CA LYS A 224 -6.07 -13.20 15.82
C LYS A 224 -6.22 -13.82 14.43
N THR A 225 -5.62 -13.17 13.44
CA THR A 225 -5.57 -13.63 12.05
C THR A 225 -4.31 -14.46 11.87
N ASN A 226 -4.40 -15.58 11.17
CA ASN A 226 -3.21 -16.21 10.66
C ASN A 226 -2.84 -15.48 9.38
N ALA A 227 -1.60 -15.01 9.26
CA ALA A 227 -1.05 -14.63 7.98
C ALA A 227 -1.14 -15.82 7.03
N VAL A 228 -1.20 -15.56 5.75
CA VAL A 228 -1.23 -16.63 4.74
C VAL A 228 -0.04 -17.57 5.00
N ASN A 229 -0.34 -18.86 5.16
CA ASN A 229 0.62 -19.94 5.44
C ASN A 229 1.24 -20.04 6.84
N THR A 230 0.79 -19.27 7.83
CA THR A 230 1.35 -19.40 9.16
C THR A 230 0.35 -20.02 10.14
N GLY A 231 0.49 -21.27 10.42
CA GLY A 231 -0.20 -21.93 11.55
C GLY A 231 0.34 -21.53 12.92
N ALA A 232 1.39 -20.70 12.98
CA ALA A 232 2.09 -20.40 14.21
C ALA A 232 1.65 -19.05 14.82
N THR A 233 0.85 -19.11 15.86
CA THR A 233 0.49 -17.94 16.68
C THR A 233 1.72 -17.26 17.30
N SER A 234 2.80 -17.99 17.57
CA SER A 234 4.09 -17.47 18.07
C SER A 234 4.75 -16.50 17.08
N ARG A 235 4.84 -16.86 15.81
CA ARG A 235 5.42 -16.02 14.76
C ARG A 235 4.65 -14.68 14.61
N ASN A 236 3.33 -14.71 14.56
CA ASN A 236 2.53 -13.49 14.49
C ASN A 236 2.70 -12.60 15.72
N GLN A 237 2.91 -13.21 16.91
CA GLN A 237 3.18 -12.45 18.13
C GLN A 237 4.60 -11.86 18.11
N TYR A 238 5.56 -12.56 17.52
CA TYR A 238 6.92 -12.07 17.35
C TYR A 238 6.95 -10.79 16.52
N PHE A 239 6.22 -10.68 15.42
CA PHE A 239 6.12 -9.46 14.63
C PHE A 239 5.71 -8.24 15.47
N VAL A 240 4.67 -8.40 16.30
CA VAL A 240 4.22 -7.32 17.18
C VAL A 240 5.26 -6.98 18.25
N THR A 241 5.96 -8.00 18.79
CA THR A 241 7.03 -7.79 19.78
C THR A 241 8.22 -7.09 19.16
N TYR A 242 8.65 -7.52 17.98
CA TYR A 242 9.72 -6.89 17.22
C TYR A 242 9.43 -5.40 16.92
N PHE A 243 8.23 -5.09 16.46
CA PHE A 243 7.82 -3.69 16.25
C PHE A 243 7.94 -2.86 17.54
N LYS A 244 7.50 -3.38 18.68
CA LYS A 244 7.65 -2.68 19.96
C LYS A 244 9.10 -2.49 20.36
N ASN A 245 9.93 -3.52 20.22
CA ASN A 245 11.37 -3.42 20.49
C ASN A 245 12.04 -2.40 19.56
N PHE A 246 11.61 -2.33 18.30
CA PHE A 246 12.07 -1.30 17.36
C PHE A 246 11.67 0.11 17.81
N LEU A 247 10.42 0.30 18.27
CA LEU A 247 9.96 1.58 18.79
C LEU A 247 10.75 2.01 20.02
N ASP A 248 11.00 1.10 20.96
CA ASP A 248 11.81 1.37 22.15
C ASP A 248 13.24 1.81 21.74
N TYR A 249 13.83 1.12 20.76
CA TYR A 249 15.14 1.46 20.23
C TYR A 249 15.18 2.85 19.57
N ILE A 250 14.25 3.16 18.69
CA ILE A 250 14.22 4.45 17.98
C ILE A 250 13.83 5.60 18.92
N GLU A 251 13.05 5.35 19.97
CA GLU A 251 12.79 6.35 21.01
C GLU A 251 14.07 6.74 21.77
N GLU A 252 14.98 5.79 22.04
CA GLU A 252 16.26 6.04 22.70
C GLU A 252 17.28 6.69 21.75
N HIS A 253 17.44 6.16 20.53
CA HIS A 253 18.54 6.52 19.61
C HIS A 253 18.21 7.64 18.63
N LYS A 254 16.91 7.94 18.45
CA LYS A 254 16.38 9.02 17.58
C LYS A 254 16.91 9.01 16.14
N PRO A 255 16.90 7.86 15.41
CA PRO A 255 17.19 7.88 13.99
C PRO A 255 16.14 8.70 13.23
N PRO A 256 16.48 9.33 12.09
CA PRO A 256 15.48 9.85 11.16
C PRO A 256 14.58 8.72 10.68
N MET A 257 13.27 9.01 10.60
CA MET A 257 12.28 8.13 9.99
C MET A 257 11.19 9.00 9.38
N ASP A 258 11.24 9.17 8.07
CA ASP A 258 10.25 9.98 7.34
C ASP A 258 8.96 9.20 7.09
N PHE A 259 9.05 7.86 7.03
CA PHE A 259 7.91 6.96 6.94
C PHE A 259 8.19 5.63 7.65
N PHE A 260 7.11 5.00 8.10
CA PHE A 260 7.09 3.60 8.56
C PHE A 260 6.28 2.75 7.59
N SER A 261 6.81 1.57 7.24
CA SER A 261 6.16 0.67 6.28
C SER A 261 5.89 -0.72 6.86
N TRP A 262 4.78 -1.35 6.40
CA TRP A 262 4.41 -2.71 6.81
C TRP A 262 3.60 -3.44 5.75
N HIS A 263 3.50 -4.76 5.89
CA HIS A 263 2.74 -5.66 5.03
C HIS A 263 1.40 -6.05 5.62
N SER A 264 0.42 -6.35 4.76
CA SER A 264 -0.87 -6.84 5.21
C SER A 264 -1.61 -7.68 4.17
N TYR A 265 -1.89 -8.93 4.53
CA TYR A 265 -2.61 -9.91 3.73
C TYR A 265 -3.89 -10.35 4.44
N THR A 266 -4.80 -9.42 4.72
CA THR A 266 -6.01 -9.70 5.49
C THR A 266 -7.21 -8.92 4.99
N THR A 267 -8.32 -8.93 5.74
CA THR A 267 -9.56 -8.28 5.35
C THR A 267 -9.54 -6.77 5.63
N THR A 268 -10.38 -6.04 4.93
CA THR A 268 -10.50 -4.57 5.05
C THR A 268 -10.76 -4.12 6.49
N GLU A 269 -11.66 -4.78 7.22
CA GLU A 269 -12.00 -4.43 8.62
C GLU A 269 -10.79 -4.59 9.58
N LYS A 270 -9.92 -5.56 9.31
CA LYS A 270 -8.74 -5.79 10.15
C LYS A 270 -7.61 -4.82 9.82
N ASN A 271 -7.45 -4.49 8.55
CA ASN A 271 -6.46 -3.50 8.13
C ASN A 271 -6.70 -2.12 8.75
N ALA A 272 -7.95 -1.69 8.88
CA ALA A 272 -8.28 -0.44 9.58
C ALA A 272 -7.74 -0.41 11.02
N GLN A 273 -7.78 -1.55 11.73
CA GLN A 273 -7.22 -1.68 13.09
C GLN A 273 -5.68 -1.60 13.10
N TYR A 274 -5.02 -2.09 12.03
CA TYR A 274 -3.55 -2.00 11.94
C TYR A 274 -3.09 -0.58 11.68
N ILE A 275 -3.81 0.18 10.84
CA ILE A 275 -3.52 1.60 10.59
C ILE A 275 -3.62 2.41 11.89
N GLU A 276 -4.70 2.23 12.65
CA GLU A 276 -4.89 2.89 13.95
C GLU A 276 -3.75 2.52 14.92
N TYR A 277 -3.44 1.22 15.03
CA TYR A 277 -2.37 0.72 15.90
C TYR A 277 -1.00 1.30 15.55
N VAL A 278 -0.63 1.33 14.27
CA VAL A 278 0.65 1.89 13.82
C VAL A 278 0.73 3.37 14.15
N ARG A 279 -0.30 4.13 13.80
CA ARG A 279 -0.36 5.58 14.04
C ARG A 279 -0.22 5.93 15.52
N GLU A 280 -0.95 5.24 16.40
CA GLU A 280 -0.88 5.48 17.84
C GLU A 280 0.50 5.17 18.41
N ASN A 281 1.08 4.02 18.07
CA ASN A 281 2.38 3.61 18.61
C ASN A 281 3.54 4.48 18.07
N LEU A 282 3.50 4.90 16.81
CA LEU A 282 4.49 5.85 16.28
C LEU A 282 4.40 7.21 16.98
N ALA A 283 3.18 7.70 17.21
CA ALA A 283 2.99 8.97 17.93
C ALA A 283 3.50 8.88 19.38
N GLU A 284 3.26 7.76 20.09
CA GLU A 284 3.79 7.51 21.43
C GLU A 284 5.32 7.49 21.46
N ALA A 285 5.98 6.92 20.45
CA ALA A 285 7.43 6.89 20.31
C ALA A 285 8.05 8.23 19.83
N GLY A 286 7.20 9.24 19.53
CA GLY A 286 7.66 10.56 19.08
C GLY A 286 7.86 10.70 17.57
N TYR A 287 7.27 9.81 16.78
CA TYR A 287 7.29 9.78 15.31
C TYR A 287 5.90 9.98 14.69
N GLY A 288 5.03 10.75 15.35
CA GLY A 288 3.67 11.00 14.87
C GLY A 288 3.57 11.76 13.55
N ASP A 289 4.65 12.41 13.11
CA ASP A 289 4.72 13.11 11.81
C ASP A 289 5.25 12.20 10.69
N ALA A 290 5.69 10.98 10.98
CA ALA A 290 6.13 10.03 9.97
C ALA A 290 4.92 9.54 9.15
N GLU A 291 5.10 9.45 7.82
CA GLU A 291 4.09 8.85 6.96
C GLU A 291 3.92 7.36 7.28
N ILE A 292 2.71 6.86 7.14
CA ILE A 292 2.40 5.45 7.33
C ILE A 292 2.04 4.80 6.00
N ILE A 293 2.78 3.77 5.62
CA ILE A 293 2.73 3.16 4.28
C ILE A 293 2.49 1.66 4.38
N CYS A 294 1.40 1.16 3.80
CA CYS A 294 1.21 -0.27 3.62
C CYS A 294 1.84 -0.69 2.29
N ASP A 295 3.14 -0.95 2.33
CA ASP A 295 4.00 -1.08 1.15
C ASP A 295 3.95 -2.46 0.48
N GLU A 296 3.22 -3.40 1.11
CA GLU A 296 2.90 -4.70 0.51
C GLU A 296 1.55 -5.21 1.04
N TRP A 297 0.55 -5.26 0.17
CA TRP A 297 -0.76 -5.73 0.59
C TRP A 297 -1.51 -6.52 -0.49
N ASN A 298 -2.36 -7.41 -0.03
CA ASN A 298 -3.40 -8.03 -0.85
C ASN A 298 -4.58 -8.39 0.07
N TYR A 299 -5.80 -8.28 -0.42
CA TYR A 299 -6.94 -8.82 0.33
C TYR A 299 -6.76 -10.32 0.45
N ASN A 300 -6.91 -10.90 1.65
CA ASN A 300 -6.67 -12.31 1.94
C ASN A 300 -7.35 -13.26 0.92
N PRO A 301 -6.74 -13.53 -0.24
CA PRO A 301 -7.40 -14.26 -1.31
C PRO A 301 -7.27 -15.76 -1.07
N THR A 302 -8.39 -16.48 -1.13
CA THR A 302 -8.36 -17.91 -1.43
C THR A 302 -8.18 -18.11 -2.93
N GLU A 303 -7.62 -19.24 -3.36
CA GLU A 303 -7.41 -19.51 -4.81
C GLU A 303 -8.71 -19.41 -5.65
N ASN A 304 -9.87 -19.65 -5.04
CA ASN A 304 -11.16 -19.62 -5.70
C ASN A 304 -11.73 -18.19 -5.88
N ASP A 305 -11.28 -17.22 -5.10
CA ASP A 305 -11.80 -15.86 -5.12
C ASP A 305 -11.11 -14.96 -6.16
N LYS A 306 -10.05 -15.45 -6.79
CA LYS A 306 -9.11 -14.68 -7.61
C LYS A 306 -9.59 -14.34 -9.02
N ILE A 307 -10.61 -15.03 -9.52
CA ILE A 307 -11.01 -14.95 -10.92
C ILE A 307 -12.39 -14.30 -11.08
N ASP A 308 -13.15 -14.11 -9.99
CA ASP A 308 -14.49 -13.56 -10.06
C ASP A 308 -14.54 -12.04 -9.76
N ARG A 309 -15.69 -11.44 -9.95
CA ARG A 309 -15.93 -10.01 -9.65
C ARG A 309 -15.76 -9.68 -8.17
N ARG A 310 -15.92 -10.65 -7.25
CA ARG A 310 -15.77 -10.48 -5.80
C ARG A 310 -14.34 -10.09 -5.44
N TYR A 311 -13.37 -10.66 -6.15
CA TYR A 311 -11.98 -10.27 -5.94
C TYR A 311 -11.77 -8.77 -6.19
N GLY A 312 -12.29 -8.24 -7.30
CA GLY A 312 -12.26 -6.80 -7.58
C GLY A 312 -12.98 -5.96 -6.52
N ALA A 313 -14.14 -6.43 -6.03
CA ALA A 313 -14.87 -5.74 -4.96
C ALA A 313 -14.07 -5.70 -3.65
N ASN A 314 -13.38 -6.78 -3.29
CA ASN A 314 -12.54 -6.86 -2.11
C ASN A 314 -11.36 -5.89 -2.19
N GLN A 315 -10.64 -5.87 -3.32
CA GLN A 315 -9.53 -4.92 -3.52
C GLN A 315 -10.03 -3.47 -3.49
N THR A 316 -11.16 -3.18 -4.13
CA THR A 316 -11.80 -1.86 -4.09
C THR A 316 -12.13 -1.43 -2.66
N SER A 317 -12.60 -2.35 -1.81
CA SER A 317 -12.88 -2.03 -0.40
C SER A 317 -11.64 -1.64 0.38
N MET A 318 -10.50 -2.26 0.08
CA MET A 318 -9.21 -1.90 0.68
C MET A 318 -8.80 -0.48 0.28
N LEU A 319 -8.85 -0.14 -1.01
CA LEU A 319 -8.53 1.20 -1.50
C LEU A 319 -9.40 2.27 -0.85
N CYS A 320 -10.72 2.04 -0.78
CA CYS A 320 -11.63 2.96 -0.12
C CYS A 320 -11.36 3.10 1.38
N MET A 321 -11.00 2.01 2.05
CA MET A 321 -10.68 2.03 3.48
C MET A 321 -9.36 2.75 3.71
N PHE A 322 -8.30 2.45 2.96
CA PHE A 322 -7.01 3.13 3.09
C PHE A 322 -7.16 4.64 2.96
N GLN A 323 -7.92 5.11 1.96
CA GLN A 323 -8.21 6.53 1.81
C GLN A 323 -8.93 7.10 3.03
N ASN A 324 -9.99 6.45 3.50
CA ASN A 324 -10.82 6.95 4.60
C ASN A 324 -10.13 6.90 5.97
N GLU A 325 -9.21 5.96 6.16
CA GLU A 325 -8.41 5.87 7.40
C GLU A 325 -7.14 6.74 7.33
N GLY A 326 -6.93 7.47 6.23
CA GLY A 326 -5.83 8.41 6.08
C GLY A 326 -4.46 7.74 6.01
N LEU A 327 -4.37 6.60 5.31
CA LEU A 327 -3.09 5.98 4.96
C LEU A 327 -2.39 6.83 3.90
N ASP A 328 -1.11 7.12 4.06
CA ASP A 328 -0.41 8.05 3.16
C ASP A 328 -0.13 7.42 1.79
N MET A 329 0.27 6.14 1.76
CA MET A 329 0.55 5.41 0.53
C MET A 329 0.30 3.90 0.72
N ALA A 330 0.00 3.19 -0.37
CA ALA A 330 -0.04 1.74 -0.35
C ALA A 330 0.43 1.13 -1.67
N HIS A 331 1.10 -0.05 -1.60
CA HIS A 331 1.54 -0.80 -2.76
C HIS A 331 0.95 -2.20 -2.76
N TYR A 332 0.20 -2.51 -3.79
CA TYR A 332 -0.43 -3.81 -3.96
C TYR A 332 0.59 -4.87 -4.40
N TYR A 333 0.64 -5.99 -3.73
CA TYR A 333 1.49 -7.10 -4.13
C TYR A 333 0.67 -8.20 -4.82
N CYS A 334 0.86 -8.34 -6.17
CA CYS A 334 1.82 -7.60 -6.96
C CYS A 334 1.26 -7.25 -8.35
N GLY A 335 1.97 -6.37 -9.04
CA GLY A 335 1.57 -5.91 -10.36
C GLY A 335 1.63 -7.00 -11.43
N ASN A 336 2.58 -7.95 -11.35
CA ASN A 336 2.82 -8.99 -12.35
C ASN A 336 2.26 -10.37 -12.00
N GLY A 337 1.66 -10.55 -10.83
CA GLY A 337 1.16 -11.86 -10.43
C GLY A 337 -0.11 -12.24 -11.18
N ASP A 338 -0.10 -13.38 -11.82
CA ASP A 338 -1.28 -13.99 -12.45
C ASP A 338 -1.64 -15.35 -11.81
N TYR A 339 -0.81 -15.83 -10.86
CA TYR A 339 -0.94 -17.15 -10.25
C TYR A 339 -0.62 -17.18 -8.76
N GLY A 340 -1.19 -18.14 -8.06
CA GLY A 340 -0.83 -18.46 -6.69
C GLY A 340 -1.50 -17.55 -5.64
N LEU A 341 -0.90 -17.46 -4.46
CA LEU A 341 -1.44 -16.76 -3.29
C LEU A 341 -1.51 -15.23 -3.46
N HIS A 342 -0.68 -14.67 -4.35
CA HIS A 342 -0.57 -13.24 -4.60
C HIS A 342 -1.01 -12.94 -6.03
N SER A 343 -2.32 -13.00 -6.28
CA SER A 343 -2.86 -12.67 -7.60
C SER A 343 -2.67 -11.20 -7.91
N GLY A 344 -2.18 -10.95 -9.12
CA GLY A 344 -1.85 -9.64 -9.58
C GLY A 344 -2.96 -8.93 -10.35
N MET A 345 -2.55 -7.90 -11.07
CA MET A 345 -3.44 -7.08 -11.91
C MET A 345 -3.91 -7.81 -13.16
N PHE A 346 -3.30 -8.94 -13.51
CA PHE A 346 -3.62 -9.70 -14.70
C PHE A 346 -4.06 -11.13 -14.39
N VAL A 347 -4.88 -11.69 -15.27
CA VAL A 347 -5.21 -13.11 -15.34
C VAL A 347 -4.43 -13.75 -16.51
N ARG A 348 -4.61 -15.07 -16.68
CA ARG A 348 -4.10 -15.79 -17.85
C ARG A 348 -4.41 -15.02 -19.13
N ASP A 349 -3.51 -15.12 -20.11
CA ASP A 349 -3.58 -14.41 -21.39
C ASP A 349 -3.38 -12.88 -21.29
N ARG A 350 -2.75 -12.40 -20.21
CA ARG A 350 -2.39 -10.98 -19.98
C ARG A 350 -3.60 -10.01 -20.01
N LYS A 351 -4.79 -10.51 -19.68
CA LYS A 351 -5.98 -9.65 -19.55
C LYS A 351 -6.03 -9.03 -18.15
N PRO A 352 -6.53 -7.81 -18.01
CA PRO A 352 -6.78 -7.22 -16.71
C PRO A 352 -7.69 -8.10 -15.85
N SER A 353 -7.34 -8.29 -14.58
CA SER A 353 -8.16 -9.01 -13.62
C SER A 353 -9.32 -8.11 -13.13
N SER A 354 -10.28 -8.70 -12.42
CA SER A 354 -11.33 -7.91 -11.76
C SER A 354 -10.77 -6.88 -10.77
N ALA A 355 -9.62 -7.16 -10.15
CA ALA A 355 -8.91 -6.23 -9.26
C ALA A 355 -8.48 -4.96 -10.00
N TYR A 356 -7.89 -5.09 -11.18
CA TYR A 356 -7.42 -3.95 -11.97
C TYR A 356 -8.47 -2.84 -12.10
N TYR A 357 -9.71 -3.20 -12.34
CA TYR A 357 -10.77 -2.19 -12.52
C TYR A 357 -11.08 -1.39 -11.25
N GLY A 358 -10.84 -1.97 -10.07
CA GLY A 358 -10.88 -1.23 -8.80
C GLY A 358 -9.78 -0.16 -8.73
N PHE A 359 -8.56 -0.54 -9.10
CA PHE A 359 -7.43 0.38 -9.16
C PHE A 359 -7.60 1.45 -10.24
N TYR A 360 -8.06 1.07 -11.43
CA TYR A 360 -8.39 2.01 -12.49
C TYR A 360 -9.42 3.04 -12.02
N ALA A 361 -10.51 2.59 -11.43
CA ALA A 361 -11.56 3.48 -10.93
C ALA A 361 -11.06 4.40 -9.82
N PHE A 362 -10.25 3.87 -8.88
CA PHE A 362 -9.64 4.68 -7.83
C PHE A 362 -8.65 5.71 -8.41
N GLY A 363 -7.86 5.31 -9.41
CA GLY A 363 -6.95 6.22 -10.11
C GLY A 363 -7.67 7.38 -10.81
N GLN A 364 -8.93 7.19 -11.26
CA GLN A 364 -9.73 8.30 -11.76
C GLN A 364 -10.13 9.26 -10.62
N LEU A 365 -10.41 8.76 -9.40
CA LEU A 365 -10.64 9.61 -8.23
C LEU A 365 -9.35 10.35 -7.85
N TYR A 366 -8.21 9.67 -7.86
CA TYR A 366 -6.90 10.27 -7.59
C TYR A 366 -6.61 11.45 -8.53
N LYS A 367 -6.89 11.27 -9.82
CA LYS A 367 -6.75 12.35 -10.82
C LYS A 367 -7.67 13.55 -10.56
N MET A 368 -8.83 13.34 -9.95
CA MET A 368 -9.73 14.43 -9.53
C MET A 368 -9.15 15.23 -8.36
N GLY A 369 -8.38 14.60 -7.48
CA GLY A 369 -7.59 15.22 -6.44
C GLY A 369 -8.31 15.42 -5.11
N SER A 370 -9.55 15.90 -5.09
CA SER A 370 -10.25 16.27 -3.84
C SER A 370 -11.24 15.21 -3.39
N GLN A 371 -11.05 14.66 -2.18
CA GLN A 371 -12.06 13.82 -1.51
C GLN A 371 -13.20 14.70 -0.98
N VAL A 372 -14.43 14.29 -1.22
CA VAL A 372 -15.62 14.97 -0.71
C VAL A 372 -16.40 14.13 0.29
N GLU A 373 -17.19 14.80 1.13
CA GLU A 373 -17.89 14.17 2.23
C GLU A 373 -19.02 13.23 1.77
N ILE A 374 -19.01 12.00 2.31
CA ILE A 374 -20.17 11.11 2.36
C ILE A 374 -20.80 11.26 3.75
N LYS A 375 -21.90 12.05 3.86
CA LYS A 375 -22.50 12.53 5.12
C LYS A 375 -23.00 11.45 6.08
N ASN A 376 -23.20 10.25 5.62
CA ASN A 376 -23.78 9.19 6.45
C ASN A 376 -22.91 7.95 6.52
N LYS A 377 -22.83 7.36 7.69
CA LYS A 377 -22.10 6.10 7.90
C LYS A 377 -22.70 4.99 7.01
N LEU A 378 -21.85 4.34 6.25
CA LEU A 378 -22.21 3.18 5.46
C LEU A 378 -22.37 1.94 6.37
N ARG A 379 -22.96 0.89 5.83
CA ARG A 379 -22.98 -0.42 6.50
C ARG A 379 -21.56 -0.98 6.57
N LYS A 380 -21.27 -1.78 7.58
CA LYS A 380 -19.93 -2.28 7.88
C LYS A 380 -19.26 -3.08 6.74
N ASP A 381 -20.02 -3.57 5.78
CA ASP A 381 -19.57 -4.34 4.63
C ASP A 381 -19.64 -3.50 3.31
N MET A 382 -19.82 -2.20 3.44
CA MET A 382 -19.80 -1.25 2.32
C MET A 382 -18.72 -0.21 2.53
N TYR A 383 -17.91 0.01 1.51
CA TYR A 383 -16.82 0.97 1.52
C TYR A 383 -16.96 1.89 0.31
N ALA A 384 -16.79 3.18 0.51
CA ALA A 384 -16.89 4.14 -0.59
C ALA A 384 -15.99 5.35 -0.37
N VAL A 385 -15.56 5.93 -1.49
CA VAL A 385 -14.89 7.24 -1.58
C VAL A 385 -15.57 8.02 -2.69
N ALA A 386 -15.81 9.30 -2.44
CA ALA A 386 -16.29 10.23 -3.46
C ALA A 386 -15.26 11.34 -3.68
N ALA A 387 -15.11 11.77 -4.92
CA ALA A 387 -14.12 12.78 -5.30
C ALA A 387 -14.69 13.79 -6.29
N LYS A 388 -14.04 14.95 -6.34
CA LYS A 388 -14.34 16.04 -7.27
C LYS A 388 -13.06 16.64 -7.83
N GLY A 389 -13.06 16.90 -9.12
CA GLY A 389 -11.99 17.63 -9.83
C GLY A 389 -12.29 19.12 -9.98
N ASP A 390 -11.24 19.90 -10.21
CA ASP A 390 -11.33 21.35 -10.42
C ASP A 390 -12.14 21.74 -11.67
N ASN A 391 -12.18 20.85 -12.66
CA ASN A 391 -12.95 21.01 -13.90
C ASN A 391 -14.44 20.65 -13.76
N GLY A 392 -14.90 20.31 -12.54
CA GLY A 392 -16.27 19.94 -12.24
C GLY A 392 -16.58 18.44 -12.44
N GLU A 393 -15.60 17.62 -12.76
CA GLU A 393 -15.74 16.16 -12.70
C GLU A 393 -16.07 15.71 -11.27
N ALA A 394 -16.96 14.76 -11.14
CA ALA A 394 -17.40 14.22 -9.86
C ALA A 394 -17.67 12.72 -9.99
N ALA A 395 -17.19 11.94 -9.03
CA ALA A 395 -17.40 10.51 -9.02
C ALA A 395 -17.44 9.90 -7.61
N MET A 396 -17.98 8.70 -7.52
CA MET A 396 -17.95 7.84 -6.33
C MET A 396 -17.53 6.43 -6.74
N LEU A 397 -16.60 5.86 -6.02
CA LEU A 397 -16.27 4.44 -6.04
C LEU A 397 -16.87 3.79 -4.80
N ILE A 398 -17.60 2.68 -4.97
CA ILE A 398 -18.25 1.98 -3.86
C ILE A 398 -18.18 0.47 -4.04
N SER A 399 -17.92 -0.25 -2.96
CA SER A 399 -17.87 -1.71 -2.92
C SER A 399 -18.81 -2.28 -1.85
N ASN A 400 -19.43 -3.44 -2.17
CA ASN A 400 -20.17 -4.27 -1.23
C ASN A 400 -19.44 -5.62 -1.07
N VAL A 401 -18.71 -5.79 0.02
CA VAL A 401 -17.95 -7.02 0.31
C VAL A 401 -18.74 -8.04 1.14
N SER A 402 -20.02 -7.82 1.37
CA SER A 402 -20.87 -8.81 2.04
C SER A 402 -20.83 -10.15 1.29
N GLU A 403 -20.67 -11.25 1.99
CA GLU A 403 -20.65 -12.58 1.37
C GLU A 403 -21.99 -12.98 0.74
N LYS A 404 -23.10 -12.51 1.32
CA LYS A 404 -24.45 -13.06 1.00
C LYS A 404 -25.53 -12.00 0.84
N ARG A 405 -25.23 -10.71 0.99
CA ARG A 405 -26.30 -9.70 1.10
C ARG A 405 -26.10 -8.58 0.09
N ASP A 406 -27.05 -8.47 -0.83
CA ASP A 406 -27.24 -7.25 -1.60
C ASP A 406 -27.55 -6.08 -0.66
N ARG A 407 -27.06 -4.90 -1.04
CA ARG A 407 -27.32 -3.65 -0.30
C ARG A 407 -28.18 -2.72 -1.15
N LYS A 408 -29.29 -2.23 -0.60
CA LYS A 408 -30.09 -1.21 -1.28
C LYS A 408 -29.21 0.00 -1.57
N LEU A 409 -29.29 0.49 -2.79
CA LEU A 409 -28.58 1.66 -3.28
C LEU A 409 -29.59 2.75 -3.62
N LYS A 410 -29.45 3.88 -2.96
CA LYS A 410 -30.09 5.14 -3.29
C LYS A 410 -29.07 6.24 -3.04
N ILE A 411 -28.86 7.10 -4.02
CA ILE A 411 -27.89 8.19 -3.95
C ILE A 411 -28.64 9.52 -3.91
N ASP A 412 -28.18 10.39 -3.03
CA ASP A 412 -28.57 11.79 -2.92
C ASP A 412 -27.27 12.61 -3.04
N ALA A 413 -27.08 13.23 -4.18
CA ALA A 413 -25.88 14.01 -4.54
C ALA A 413 -26.24 15.49 -4.78
N GLY A 414 -27.32 15.99 -4.18
CA GLY A 414 -27.77 17.37 -4.31
C GLY A 414 -28.12 17.72 -5.76
N GLU A 415 -27.45 18.71 -6.34
CA GLU A 415 -27.66 19.15 -7.71
C GLU A 415 -27.06 18.21 -8.77
N TYR A 416 -26.14 17.35 -8.35
CA TYR A 416 -25.48 16.41 -9.25
C TYR A 416 -26.37 15.21 -9.55
N LYS A 417 -26.39 14.80 -10.82
CA LYS A 417 -27.13 13.63 -11.30
C LYS A 417 -26.16 12.58 -11.79
N VAL A 418 -26.51 11.31 -11.58
CA VAL A 418 -25.74 10.20 -12.13
C VAL A 418 -25.63 10.33 -13.65
N ASP A 419 -24.41 10.28 -14.15
CA ASP A 419 -24.10 10.30 -15.58
C ASP A 419 -23.86 8.89 -16.11
N LYS A 420 -22.85 8.19 -15.57
CA LYS A 420 -22.53 6.81 -15.94
C LYS A 420 -22.34 5.94 -14.71
N VAL A 421 -22.60 4.66 -14.86
CA VAL A 421 -22.34 3.63 -13.85
C VAL A 421 -21.59 2.50 -14.49
N MET A 422 -20.38 2.23 -13.99
CA MET A 422 -19.52 1.15 -14.43
C MET A 422 -19.42 0.09 -13.34
N THR A 423 -19.27 -1.16 -13.72
CA THR A 423 -19.06 -2.29 -12.81
C THR A 423 -18.25 -3.40 -13.49
N VAL A 424 -17.76 -4.34 -12.68
CA VAL A 424 -17.22 -5.60 -13.18
C VAL A 424 -18.35 -6.64 -13.22
N ASN A 425 -18.62 -7.20 -14.39
CA ASN A 425 -19.65 -8.24 -14.57
C ASN A 425 -19.15 -9.64 -14.15
N GLU A 426 -19.99 -10.66 -14.27
CA GLU A 426 -19.67 -12.06 -13.93
C GLU A 426 -18.52 -12.65 -14.79
N ASN A 427 -18.27 -12.07 -15.97
CA ASN A 427 -17.15 -12.46 -16.82
C ASN A 427 -15.88 -11.67 -16.55
N CYS A 428 -15.82 -10.91 -15.45
CA CYS A 428 -14.71 -10.01 -15.10
C CYS A 428 -14.45 -8.91 -16.15
N GLU A 429 -15.47 -8.46 -16.88
CA GLU A 429 -15.39 -7.39 -17.85
C GLU A 429 -15.88 -6.07 -17.25
N TRP A 430 -15.26 -4.96 -17.64
CA TRP A 430 -15.67 -3.60 -17.28
C TRP A 430 -16.80 -3.12 -18.17
N VAL A 431 -17.98 -2.99 -17.61
CA VAL A 431 -19.20 -2.72 -18.38
C VAL A 431 -20.01 -1.55 -17.81
N GLU A 432 -20.62 -0.77 -18.69
CA GLU A 432 -21.59 0.26 -18.33
C GLU A 432 -22.97 -0.36 -18.08
N ILE A 433 -23.62 0.04 -16.99
CA ILE A 433 -24.96 -0.42 -16.61
C ILE A 433 -25.87 0.74 -16.24
N GLN A 434 -27.16 0.50 -16.16
CA GLN A 434 -28.09 1.45 -15.51
C GLN A 434 -27.90 1.44 -14.01
N LEU A 435 -28.11 2.59 -13.34
CA LEU A 435 -28.00 2.67 -11.87
C LEU A 435 -28.91 1.61 -11.21
N PRO A 436 -28.33 0.61 -10.54
CA PRO A 436 -29.12 -0.45 -9.96
C PRO A 436 -29.80 0.00 -8.65
N LYS A 437 -30.93 -0.61 -8.32
CA LYS A 437 -31.61 -0.37 -7.02
C LYS A 437 -30.87 -0.99 -5.83
N LYS A 438 -29.92 -1.87 -6.12
CA LYS A 438 -29.09 -2.58 -5.14
C LYS A 438 -27.69 -2.75 -5.70
N ILE A 439 -26.69 -2.68 -4.83
CA ILE A 439 -25.36 -3.17 -5.11
C ILE A 439 -25.29 -4.64 -4.66
N GLU A 440 -24.98 -5.53 -5.57
CA GLU A 440 -24.95 -6.96 -5.30
C GLU A 440 -23.83 -7.35 -4.34
N SER A 441 -24.01 -8.48 -3.68
CA SER A 441 -22.98 -9.11 -2.87
C SER A 441 -21.70 -9.37 -3.69
N GLY A 442 -20.53 -8.94 -3.20
CA GLY A 442 -19.25 -9.11 -3.89
C GLY A 442 -19.17 -8.33 -5.20
N SER A 443 -19.68 -7.10 -5.25
CA SER A 443 -19.56 -6.24 -6.42
C SER A 443 -19.14 -4.81 -6.06
N MET A 444 -18.65 -4.10 -7.05
CA MET A 444 -18.26 -2.69 -6.96
C MET A 444 -18.95 -1.87 -8.03
N LEU A 445 -19.12 -0.58 -7.80
CA LEU A 445 -19.62 0.38 -8.78
C LEU A 445 -18.67 1.60 -8.80
N TYR A 446 -18.37 2.07 -9.98
CA TYR A 446 -17.82 3.39 -10.22
C TYR A 446 -18.90 4.25 -10.88
N ILE A 447 -19.24 5.36 -10.25
CA ILE A 447 -20.39 6.19 -10.62
C ILE A 447 -19.87 7.61 -10.86
N THR A 448 -20.05 8.11 -12.09
CA THR A 448 -19.77 9.51 -12.41
C THR A 448 -21.04 10.36 -12.31
N PHE A 449 -20.84 11.63 -12.06
CA PHE A 449 -21.91 12.61 -11.88
C PHE A 449 -21.67 13.85 -12.74
N LYS A 450 -22.76 14.51 -13.09
CA LYS A 450 -22.76 15.82 -13.75
C LYS A 450 -23.80 16.74 -13.11
N LYS A 451 -23.54 18.05 -13.13
CA LYS A 451 -24.53 19.08 -12.75
C LYS A 451 -25.64 19.23 -13.79
#